data_dace8939cd782ee46e47de31ebb5159c
#
_entry.id   dace8939cd782ee46e47de31ebb5159c
#
_cell.length_a   1.000
_cell.length_b   1.000
_cell.length_c   1.000
_cell.angle_alpha   90.00
_cell.angle_beta   90.00
_cell.angle_gamma   90.00
#
_symmetry.space_group_name_H-M   'P 1'
#
loop_
_entity.id
_entity.type
_entity.pdbx_description
1 polymer ?
#
loop_
_entity_poly.entity_id
_entity_poly.type
_entity_poly.pdbx_seq_one_letter_code
_entity_poly.pdbx_strand_id
1 'polypeptide(L)'
;MSKLLPLLTCGALLLALTGCNASDSSQSSSNTTLSTADSNTISPDRQVTDYDSLVNAFSPLLDKYYEGLHTQSFDTAFSVFPDFYVDQIKQECQREGITTDQYVQQAHAYFSNKYGTDYTITYTINQIYQLTDASLASYNAIIHESFDQDVVLSDAYSMKITEVDDGSAGSETCELEWYVFVIDGQHYLYESYYEAQS
;
A
#
# COMPACT_ATOMS: atom_id res chain seq x y z
N MET A 1 -12.73 13.29 -27.31
CA MET A 1 -11.95 12.05 -27.50
C MET A 1 -11.41 11.69 -26.12
N SER A 2 -12.18 10.88 -25.39
CA SER A 2 -11.84 10.44 -24.04
C SER A 2 -10.67 9.46 -24.10
N LYS A 3 -9.52 9.86 -23.60
CA LYS A 3 -8.43 8.91 -23.28
C LYS A 3 -8.86 8.18 -22.02
N LEU A 4 -9.26 6.93 -22.18
CA LEU A 4 -9.37 5.97 -21.09
C LEU A 4 -7.97 5.86 -20.43
N LEU A 5 -7.82 6.50 -19.27
CA LEU A 5 -6.77 6.13 -18.32
C LEU A 5 -6.99 4.65 -17.96
N PRO A 6 -5.94 3.83 -17.89
CA PRO A 6 -6.08 2.51 -17.32
C PRO A 6 -6.55 2.70 -15.88
N LEU A 7 -7.74 2.18 -15.58
CA LEU A 7 -8.24 2.02 -14.24
C LEU A 7 -7.12 1.43 -13.38
N LEU A 8 -6.64 2.20 -12.42
CA LEU A 8 -6.11 1.64 -11.19
C LEU A 8 -7.30 0.92 -10.55
N THR A 9 -7.47 -0.32 -10.99
CA THR A 9 -8.52 -1.19 -10.48
C THR A 9 -8.30 -1.33 -8.98
N CYS A 10 -9.35 -1.34 -8.23
CA CYS A 10 -9.50 -1.77 -6.84
C CYS A 10 -8.73 -3.06 -6.48
N GLY A 11 -8.03 -3.63 -7.43
CA GLY A 11 -7.05 -4.69 -7.31
C GLY A 11 -5.84 -4.35 -6.44
N ALA A 12 -5.47 -3.10 -6.21
CA ALA A 12 -4.25 -2.84 -5.44
C ALA A 12 -4.45 -3.14 -3.94
N LEU A 13 -5.61 -2.82 -3.37
CA LEU A 13 -5.87 -3.22 -1.98
C LEU A 13 -6.30 -4.70 -1.86
N LEU A 14 -7.00 -5.23 -2.86
CA LEU A 14 -7.29 -6.68 -2.94
C LEU A 14 -6.04 -7.48 -3.35
N LEU A 15 -5.05 -6.88 -4.03
CA LEU A 15 -3.77 -7.53 -4.33
C LEU A 15 -2.83 -7.55 -3.12
N ALA A 16 -2.92 -6.59 -2.21
CA ALA A 16 -2.31 -6.71 -0.89
C ALA A 16 -2.94 -7.86 -0.06
N LEU A 17 -4.19 -8.23 -0.39
CA LEU A 17 -4.90 -9.36 0.21
C LEU A 17 -4.71 -10.69 -0.54
N THR A 18 -4.14 -10.69 -1.74
CA THR A 18 -3.80 -11.96 -2.44
C THR A 18 -2.43 -12.45 -2.00
N GLY A 19 -2.34 -12.93 -0.80
CA GLY A 19 -1.20 -13.57 -0.16
C GLY A 19 -0.01 -13.96 -1.05
N CYS A 20 1.17 -13.97 -0.52
CA CYS A 20 2.40 -14.46 -1.15
C CYS A 20 2.16 -15.78 -1.88
N ASN A 21 2.04 -15.76 -3.18
CA ASN A 21 1.83 -16.97 -3.95
C ASN A 21 3.17 -17.69 -4.09
N ALA A 22 3.34 -18.77 -3.35
CA ALA A 22 4.47 -19.68 -3.51
C ALA A 22 4.53 -20.15 -4.97
N SER A 23 5.68 -19.95 -5.59
CA SER A 23 5.97 -20.26 -6.98
C SER A 23 5.68 -21.71 -7.32
N ASP A 24 4.72 -21.95 -8.21
CA ASP A 24 4.69 -23.19 -8.97
C ASP A 24 5.27 -22.92 -10.37
N SER A 25 6.37 -23.59 -10.64
CA SER A 25 7.18 -23.45 -11.84
C SER A 25 6.52 -24.14 -13.03
N SER A 26 6.16 -23.41 -14.06
CA SER A 26 6.06 -23.98 -15.42
C SER A 26 6.38 -22.93 -16.47
N GLN A 27 7.43 -23.20 -17.22
CA GLN A 27 7.96 -22.46 -18.36
C GLN A 27 6.94 -22.26 -19.48
N SER A 28 6.93 -21.09 -20.08
CA SER A 28 6.86 -20.98 -21.55
C SER A 28 7.45 -19.65 -22.04
N SER A 29 8.42 -19.78 -22.90
CA SER A 29 9.14 -18.71 -23.58
C SER A 29 8.25 -18.00 -24.60
N SER A 30 8.28 -16.67 -24.62
CA SER A 30 8.03 -15.89 -25.85
C SER A 30 8.83 -14.59 -25.77
N ASN A 31 9.89 -14.52 -26.54
CA ASN A 31 10.65 -13.32 -26.85
C ASN A 31 9.74 -12.27 -27.49
N THR A 32 9.62 -11.12 -26.89
CA THR A 32 9.25 -9.90 -27.61
C THR A 32 10.21 -8.79 -27.16
N THR A 33 11.12 -8.49 -28.05
CA THR A 33 12.04 -7.36 -27.97
C THR A 33 11.22 -6.07 -27.98
N LEU A 34 11.17 -5.35 -26.87
CA LEU A 34 10.68 -3.97 -26.80
C LEU A 34 11.85 -3.06 -26.52
N SER A 35 11.98 -2.15 -27.45
CA SER A 35 12.94 -1.08 -27.62
C SER A 35 13.26 -0.33 -26.33
N THR A 36 14.54 -0.11 -26.12
CA THR A 36 15.17 0.85 -25.21
C THR A 36 14.48 2.22 -25.29
N ALA A 37 13.76 2.56 -24.22
CA ALA A 37 13.42 3.94 -23.92
C ALA A 37 14.15 4.30 -22.62
N ASP A 38 14.88 5.38 -22.71
CA ASP A 38 15.66 6.10 -21.73
C ASP A 38 15.57 5.64 -20.27
N SER A 39 16.70 5.13 -19.79
CA SER A 39 16.99 4.99 -18.37
C SER A 39 17.03 6.38 -17.76
N ASN A 40 15.89 6.88 -17.32
CA ASN A 40 15.85 7.88 -16.26
C ASN A 40 16.46 7.19 -15.04
N THR A 41 17.71 7.52 -14.77
CA THR A 41 18.40 7.12 -13.53
C THR A 41 17.67 7.85 -12.41
N ILE A 42 16.63 7.20 -11.86
CA ILE A 42 16.00 7.66 -10.62
C ILE A 42 17.12 7.61 -9.60
N SER A 43 17.49 8.76 -9.06
CA SER A 43 18.44 8.80 -7.95
C SER A 43 17.91 7.87 -6.85
N PRO A 44 18.74 6.99 -6.28
CA PRO A 44 18.28 6.10 -5.23
C PRO A 44 17.74 6.94 -4.06
N ASP A 45 16.63 6.50 -3.49
CA ASP A 45 16.05 7.10 -2.31
C ASP A 45 17.10 7.17 -1.20
N ARG A 46 17.04 8.22 -0.39
CA ARG A 46 18.06 8.49 0.63
C ARG A 46 17.76 7.69 1.89
N GLN A 47 18.73 6.93 2.37
CA GLN A 47 18.63 6.29 3.67
C GLN A 47 18.51 7.38 4.76
N VAL A 48 17.52 7.22 5.64
CA VAL A 48 17.24 8.16 6.71
C VAL A 48 18.32 8.09 7.81
N THR A 49 18.59 9.22 8.45
CA THR A 49 19.56 9.32 9.55
C THR A 49 18.90 9.17 10.93
N ASP A 50 17.59 9.37 11.02
CA ASP A 50 16.81 9.30 12.25
C ASP A 50 15.77 8.15 12.17
N TYR A 51 16.29 6.94 11.96
CA TYR A 51 15.47 5.75 11.77
C TYR A 51 14.51 5.49 12.94
N ASP A 52 15.00 5.52 14.18
CA ASP A 52 14.19 5.20 15.36
C ASP A 52 13.04 6.19 15.56
N SER A 53 13.26 7.47 15.28
CA SER A 53 12.21 8.49 15.35
C SER A 53 11.13 8.25 14.30
N LEU A 54 11.51 7.87 13.08
CA LEU A 54 10.57 7.57 12.01
C LEU A 54 9.81 6.26 12.29
N VAL A 55 10.46 5.22 12.82
CA VAL A 55 9.77 4.00 13.27
C VAL A 55 8.72 4.35 14.31
N ASN A 56 9.06 5.18 15.31
CA ASN A 56 8.10 5.62 16.34
C ASN A 56 6.95 6.45 15.75
N ALA A 57 7.17 7.18 14.67
CA ALA A 57 6.14 7.97 14.00
C ALA A 57 5.24 7.12 13.09
N PHE A 58 5.78 6.09 12.44
CA PHE A 58 5.05 5.31 11.42
C PHE A 58 4.37 4.06 11.98
N SER A 59 4.93 3.42 13.02
CA SER A 59 4.30 2.25 13.65
C SER A 59 2.85 2.51 14.07
N PRO A 60 2.48 3.65 14.71
CA PRO A 60 1.09 3.90 15.07
C PRO A 60 0.12 3.96 13.89
N LEU A 61 0.61 4.29 12.69
CA LEU A 61 -0.21 4.29 11.47
C LEU A 61 -0.54 2.85 11.05
N LEU A 62 0.47 1.98 11.03
CA LEU A 62 0.28 0.56 10.72
C LEU A 62 -0.58 -0.13 11.79
N ASP A 63 -0.30 0.11 13.07
CA ASP A 63 -1.09 -0.43 14.19
C ASP A 63 -2.57 -0.11 14.01
N LYS A 64 -2.89 1.15 13.70
CA LYS A 64 -4.27 1.59 13.55
C LYS A 64 -4.93 1.03 12.28
N TYR A 65 -4.18 0.89 11.19
CA TYR A 65 -4.66 0.24 9.98
C TYR A 65 -5.05 -1.23 10.24
N TYR A 66 -4.15 -2.01 10.83
CA TYR A 66 -4.39 -3.43 11.13
C TYR A 66 -5.47 -3.61 12.22
N GLU A 67 -5.51 -2.75 13.23
CA GLU A 67 -6.61 -2.71 14.20
C GLU A 67 -7.97 -2.54 13.51
N GLY A 68 -8.06 -1.59 12.58
CA GLY A 68 -9.28 -1.33 11.83
C GLY A 68 -9.70 -2.53 10.95
N LEU A 69 -8.77 -3.23 10.31
CA LEU A 69 -9.05 -4.46 9.58
C LEU A 69 -9.57 -5.56 10.50
N HIS A 70 -8.91 -5.76 11.66
CA HIS A 70 -9.29 -6.79 12.62
C HIS A 70 -10.64 -6.52 13.27
N THR A 71 -10.91 -5.26 13.62
CA THR A 71 -12.18 -4.82 14.21
C THR A 71 -13.28 -4.55 13.20
N GLN A 72 -13.00 -4.70 11.91
CA GLN A 72 -13.90 -4.44 10.78
C GLN A 72 -14.42 -3.00 10.76
N SER A 73 -13.60 -2.05 11.20
CA SER A 73 -13.93 -0.64 11.26
C SER A 73 -13.23 0.12 10.13
N PHE A 74 -14.01 0.55 9.13
CA PHE A 74 -13.49 1.37 8.03
C PHE A 74 -12.90 2.68 8.55
N ASP A 75 -13.59 3.38 9.42
CA ASP A 75 -13.14 4.68 9.95
C ASP A 75 -11.81 4.53 10.73
N THR A 76 -11.61 3.42 11.42
CA THR A 76 -10.34 3.15 12.10
C THR A 76 -9.23 2.84 11.11
N ALA A 77 -9.44 1.87 10.20
CA ALA A 77 -8.43 1.46 9.23
C ALA A 77 -7.99 2.61 8.33
N PHE A 78 -8.95 3.40 7.85
CA PHE A 78 -8.68 4.44 6.84
C PHE A 78 -8.42 5.84 7.40
N SER A 79 -8.52 6.04 8.72
CA SER A 79 -8.16 7.31 9.36
C SER A 79 -6.68 7.69 9.26
N VAL A 80 -5.83 6.78 8.85
CA VAL A 80 -4.38 6.96 8.66
C VAL A 80 -3.99 7.26 7.22
N PHE A 81 -4.97 7.34 6.31
CA PHE A 81 -4.77 7.67 4.90
C PHE A 81 -5.23 9.11 4.62
N PRO A 82 -4.68 9.76 3.57
CA PRO A 82 -5.14 11.09 3.17
C PRO A 82 -6.62 11.09 2.75
N ASP A 83 -7.34 12.15 3.02
CA ASP A 83 -8.77 12.27 2.71
C ASP A 83 -9.10 11.99 1.24
N PHE A 84 -8.29 12.48 0.31
CA PHE A 84 -8.50 12.25 -1.12
C PHE A 84 -8.46 10.76 -1.49
N TYR A 85 -7.59 9.98 -0.83
CA TYR A 85 -7.49 8.54 -1.02
C TYR A 85 -8.70 7.82 -0.42
N VAL A 86 -9.11 8.21 0.79
CA VAL A 86 -10.31 7.69 1.47
C VAL A 86 -11.57 7.95 0.65
N ASP A 87 -11.70 9.15 0.07
CA ASP A 87 -12.85 9.51 -0.76
C ASP A 87 -12.88 8.70 -2.06
N GLN A 88 -11.73 8.37 -2.65
CA GLN A 88 -11.67 7.48 -3.79
C GLN A 88 -12.19 6.07 -3.43
N ILE A 89 -11.77 5.51 -2.29
CA ILE A 89 -12.25 4.20 -1.82
C ILE A 89 -13.77 4.23 -1.60
N LYS A 90 -14.30 5.29 -1.00
CA LYS A 90 -15.75 5.46 -0.82
C LYS A 90 -16.51 5.49 -2.16
N GLN A 91 -15.97 6.21 -3.16
CA GLN A 91 -16.55 6.25 -4.51
C GLN A 91 -16.50 4.87 -5.17
N GLU A 92 -15.41 4.13 -4.99
CA GLU A 92 -15.25 2.77 -5.48
C GLU A 92 -16.32 1.83 -4.85
N CYS A 93 -16.47 1.87 -3.54
CA CYS A 93 -17.50 1.11 -2.83
C CYS A 93 -18.91 1.44 -3.39
N GLN A 94 -19.21 2.72 -3.62
CA GLN A 94 -20.48 3.14 -4.21
C GLN A 94 -20.67 2.58 -5.62
N ARG A 95 -19.63 2.59 -6.46
CA ARG A 95 -19.64 2.05 -7.81
C ARG A 95 -19.91 0.55 -7.82
N GLU A 96 -19.33 -0.17 -6.88
CA GLU A 96 -19.50 -1.62 -6.71
C GLU A 96 -20.78 -2.00 -5.97
N GLY A 97 -21.52 -1.04 -5.41
CA GLY A 97 -22.77 -1.26 -4.69
C GLY A 97 -22.57 -1.90 -3.32
N ILE A 98 -21.40 -1.71 -2.71
CA ILE A 98 -21.08 -2.16 -1.34
C ILE A 98 -20.93 -0.97 -0.40
N THR A 99 -21.06 -1.21 0.90
CA THR A 99 -20.73 -0.22 1.92
C THR A 99 -19.24 -0.26 2.28
N THR A 100 -18.73 0.82 2.90
CA THR A 100 -17.36 0.86 3.43
C THR A 100 -17.12 -0.22 4.50
N ASP A 101 -18.14 -0.52 5.31
CA ASP A 101 -18.04 -1.62 6.29
C ASP A 101 -17.94 -3.00 5.60
N GLN A 102 -18.71 -3.21 4.52
CA GLN A 102 -18.60 -4.43 3.72
C GLN A 102 -17.21 -4.58 3.08
N TYR A 103 -16.58 -3.46 2.71
CA TYR A 103 -15.24 -3.45 2.16
C TYR A 103 -14.20 -3.99 3.17
N VAL A 104 -14.18 -3.50 4.42
CA VAL A 104 -13.27 -4.01 5.46
C VAL A 104 -13.67 -5.41 5.94
N GLN A 105 -14.96 -5.77 5.91
CA GLN A 105 -15.42 -7.14 6.19
C GLN A 105 -14.88 -8.14 5.17
N GLN A 106 -14.78 -7.77 3.90
CA GLN A 106 -14.17 -8.65 2.88
C GLN A 106 -12.69 -8.91 3.17
N ALA A 107 -11.93 -7.88 3.57
CA ALA A 107 -10.55 -8.04 3.99
C ALA A 107 -10.42 -8.95 5.22
N HIS A 108 -11.22 -8.69 6.26
CA HIS A 108 -11.25 -9.55 7.45
C HIS A 108 -11.63 -10.99 7.11
N ALA A 109 -12.62 -11.20 6.24
CA ALA A 109 -13.04 -12.53 5.81
C ALA A 109 -11.92 -13.26 5.05
N TYR A 110 -11.13 -12.55 4.23
CA TYR A 110 -9.97 -13.14 3.55
C TYR A 110 -8.95 -13.70 4.56
N PHE A 111 -8.52 -12.88 5.54
CA PHE A 111 -7.59 -13.33 6.58
C PHE A 111 -8.17 -14.47 7.42
N SER A 112 -9.42 -14.34 7.85
CA SER A 112 -10.09 -15.38 8.66
C SER A 112 -10.22 -16.69 7.91
N ASN A 113 -10.50 -16.69 6.62
CA ASN A 113 -10.60 -17.90 5.81
C ASN A 113 -9.23 -18.55 5.58
N LYS A 114 -8.19 -17.74 5.44
CA LYS A 114 -6.83 -18.21 5.12
C LYS A 114 -6.08 -18.70 6.36
N TYR A 115 -6.19 -17.97 7.47
CA TYR A 115 -5.37 -18.21 8.66
C TYR A 115 -6.17 -18.68 9.88
N GLY A 116 -7.50 -18.59 9.85
CA GLY A 116 -8.39 -18.91 10.97
C GLY A 116 -8.99 -17.64 11.58
N THR A 117 -10.09 -17.80 12.33
CA THR A 117 -10.78 -16.66 12.97
C THR A 117 -10.01 -16.01 14.11
N ASP A 118 -8.95 -16.64 14.56
CA ASP A 118 -8.00 -16.21 15.59
C ASP A 118 -6.72 -15.60 15.00
N TYR A 119 -6.75 -15.22 13.70
CA TYR A 119 -5.59 -14.67 13.03
C TYR A 119 -5.08 -13.40 13.71
N THR A 120 -3.78 -13.23 13.64
CA THR A 120 -3.07 -12.01 14.03
C THR A 120 -2.18 -11.54 12.89
N ILE A 121 -2.03 -10.24 12.75
CA ILE A 121 -1.07 -9.61 11.84
C ILE A 121 -0.02 -8.91 12.71
N THR A 122 1.22 -9.27 12.50
CA THR A 122 2.35 -8.60 13.15
C THR A 122 3.33 -8.12 12.08
N TYR A 123 4.13 -7.10 12.38
CA TYR A 123 5.06 -6.58 11.40
C TYR A 123 6.36 -6.11 12.06
N THR A 124 7.41 -6.03 11.25
CA THR A 124 8.69 -5.41 11.60
C THR A 124 9.06 -4.42 10.51
N ILE A 125 9.32 -3.17 10.87
CA ILE A 125 9.84 -2.17 9.94
C ILE A 125 11.34 -2.48 9.78
N ASN A 126 11.76 -2.82 8.56
CA ASN A 126 13.13 -3.21 8.27
C ASN A 126 13.98 -2.04 7.78
N GLN A 127 13.39 -1.19 6.91
CA GLN A 127 14.08 -0.07 6.28
C GLN A 127 13.11 1.08 6.03
N ILE A 128 13.65 2.29 6.13
CA ILE A 128 12.94 3.52 5.75
C ILE A 128 13.87 4.33 4.86
N TYR A 129 13.36 4.78 3.73
CA TYR A 129 14.05 5.65 2.79
C TYR A 129 13.24 6.93 2.60
N GLN A 130 13.90 8.07 2.61
CA GLN A 130 13.29 9.33 2.19
C GLN A 130 13.28 9.38 0.66
N LEU A 131 12.15 9.67 0.05
CA LEU A 131 12.04 9.81 -1.38
C LEU A 131 12.86 11.02 -1.87
N THR A 132 13.37 10.92 -3.10
CA THR A 132 14.06 12.04 -3.74
C THR A 132 13.09 13.15 -4.12
N ASP A 133 13.60 14.38 -4.32
CA ASP A 133 12.80 15.51 -4.78
C ASP A 133 12.10 15.20 -6.13
N ALA A 134 12.73 14.39 -6.99
CA ALA A 134 12.15 13.96 -8.25
C ALA A 134 10.98 12.98 -8.04
N SER A 135 11.12 12.02 -7.13
CA SER A 135 10.04 11.09 -6.76
C SER A 135 8.88 11.85 -6.11
N LEU A 136 9.19 12.77 -5.19
CA LEU A 136 8.20 13.63 -4.54
C LEU A 136 7.41 14.49 -5.56
N ALA A 137 8.09 15.09 -6.52
CA ALA A 137 7.45 15.84 -7.60
C ALA A 137 6.53 14.95 -8.45
N SER A 138 6.94 13.71 -8.72
CA SER A 138 6.13 12.74 -9.47
C SER A 138 4.87 12.37 -8.70
N TYR A 139 4.95 12.11 -7.39
CA TYR A 139 3.76 11.84 -6.57
C TYR A 139 2.82 13.04 -6.48
N ASN A 140 3.35 14.26 -6.33
CA ASN A 140 2.53 15.48 -6.38
C ASN A 140 1.77 15.61 -7.71
N ALA A 141 2.42 15.30 -8.84
CA ALA A 141 1.77 15.29 -10.15
C ALA A 141 0.68 14.22 -10.24
N ILE A 142 0.95 13.00 -9.74
CA ILE A 142 -0.04 11.90 -9.70
C ILE A 142 -1.26 12.29 -8.86
N ILE A 143 -1.05 12.90 -7.68
CA ILE A 143 -2.15 13.35 -6.81
C ILE A 143 -3.00 14.39 -7.53
N HIS A 144 -2.37 15.39 -8.14
CA HIS A 144 -3.09 16.41 -8.90
C HIS A 144 -3.86 15.83 -10.08
N GLU A 145 -3.24 14.96 -10.88
CA GLU A 145 -3.86 14.41 -12.10
C GLU A 145 -4.92 13.34 -11.82
N SER A 146 -4.71 12.51 -10.79
CA SER A 146 -5.57 11.35 -10.52
C SER A 146 -6.72 11.67 -9.58
N PHE A 147 -6.52 12.59 -8.64
CA PHE A 147 -7.49 12.91 -7.60
C PHE A 147 -8.08 14.32 -7.75
N ASP A 148 -7.62 15.12 -8.71
CA ASP A 148 -8.05 16.53 -8.90
C ASP A 148 -7.89 17.34 -7.59
N GLN A 149 -6.75 17.13 -6.90
CA GLN A 149 -6.44 17.75 -5.62
C GLN A 149 -5.19 18.63 -5.70
N ASP A 150 -5.24 19.80 -5.10
CA ASP A 150 -4.10 20.72 -4.97
C ASP A 150 -3.29 20.45 -3.68
N VAL A 151 -3.27 19.19 -3.24
CA VAL A 151 -2.47 18.76 -2.09
C VAL A 151 -1.00 18.69 -2.48
N VAL A 152 -0.13 19.27 -1.65
CA VAL A 152 1.31 19.24 -1.85
C VAL A 152 1.97 18.43 -0.75
N LEU A 153 2.64 17.36 -1.14
CA LEU A 153 3.48 16.60 -0.22
C LEU A 153 4.70 17.44 0.15
N SER A 154 4.90 17.67 1.44
CA SER A 154 6.11 18.34 1.94
C SER A 154 7.29 17.37 2.06
N ASP A 155 7.01 16.08 2.23
CA ASP A 155 7.97 14.99 2.24
C ASP A 155 7.26 13.65 1.94
N ALA A 156 8.03 12.60 1.63
CA ALA A 156 7.52 11.26 1.47
C ALA A 156 8.60 10.22 1.76
N TYR A 157 8.16 9.04 2.24
CA TYR A 157 9.04 7.94 2.60
C TYR A 157 8.56 6.63 1.99
N SER A 158 9.50 5.76 1.65
CA SER A 158 9.27 4.34 1.39
C SER A 158 9.67 3.55 2.64
N MET A 159 8.81 2.67 3.10
CA MET A 159 8.98 1.88 4.31
C MET A 159 8.83 0.40 3.98
N LYS A 160 9.93 -0.36 4.10
CA LYS A 160 9.91 -1.82 3.90
C LYS A 160 9.63 -2.51 5.22
N ILE A 161 8.66 -3.42 5.20
CA ILE A 161 8.28 -4.20 6.37
C ILE A 161 8.29 -5.70 6.05
N THR A 162 8.55 -6.50 7.06
CA THR A 162 8.20 -7.92 7.08
C THR A 162 6.88 -8.05 7.85
N GLU A 163 5.83 -8.52 7.19
CA GLU A 163 4.54 -8.83 7.78
C GLU A 163 4.43 -10.33 8.04
N VAL A 164 3.88 -10.70 9.17
CA VAL A 164 3.59 -12.09 9.53
C VAL A 164 2.12 -12.20 9.88
N ASP A 165 1.41 -12.97 9.05
CA ASP A 165 0.04 -13.40 9.27
C ASP A 165 0.05 -14.78 9.92
N ASP A 166 -0.51 -14.92 11.10
CA ASP A 166 -0.50 -16.17 11.86
C ASP A 166 -1.86 -16.47 12.46
N GLY A 167 -2.25 -17.76 12.45
CA GLY A 167 -3.49 -18.22 13.05
C GLY A 167 -3.60 -19.75 13.04
N SER A 168 -4.69 -20.28 13.60
CA SER A 168 -4.88 -21.72 13.77
C SER A 168 -4.94 -22.52 12.48
N ALA A 169 -5.24 -21.88 11.34
CA ALA A 169 -5.34 -22.53 10.03
C ALA A 169 -4.08 -22.40 9.18
N GLY A 170 -3.14 -21.51 9.52
CA GLY A 170 -1.90 -21.34 8.79
C GLY A 170 -1.12 -20.09 9.21
N SER A 171 0.09 -19.99 8.66
CA SER A 171 0.95 -18.82 8.86
C SER A 171 1.68 -18.48 7.56
N GLU A 172 1.89 -17.19 7.32
CA GLU A 172 2.63 -16.70 6.16
C GLU A 172 3.47 -15.48 6.53
N THR A 173 4.58 -15.30 5.83
CA THR A 173 5.45 -14.13 5.98
C THR A 173 5.61 -13.45 4.64
N CYS A 174 5.37 -12.14 4.59
CA CYS A 174 5.42 -11.32 3.40
C CYS A 174 6.37 -10.13 3.58
N GLU A 175 7.08 -9.78 2.51
CA GLU A 175 7.81 -8.52 2.43
C GLU A 175 6.93 -7.51 1.69
N LEU A 176 6.64 -6.38 2.34
CA LEU A 176 5.81 -5.32 1.81
C LEU A 176 6.58 -4.00 1.79
N GLU A 177 6.25 -3.16 0.84
CA GLU A 177 6.71 -1.78 0.80
C GLU A 177 5.50 -0.84 0.92
N TRP A 178 5.48 -0.04 1.98
CA TRP A 178 4.49 1.01 2.22
C TRP A 178 5.08 2.38 1.90
N TYR A 179 4.24 3.28 1.42
CA TYR A 179 4.59 4.68 1.31
C TYR A 179 3.96 5.47 2.45
N VAL A 180 4.72 6.44 2.97
CA VAL A 180 4.24 7.39 3.99
C VAL A 180 4.40 8.80 3.42
N PHE A 181 3.29 9.53 3.30
CA PHE A 181 3.25 10.90 2.82
C PHE A 181 3.19 11.87 3.98
N VAL A 182 3.83 13.03 3.82
CA VAL A 182 3.77 14.14 4.76
C VAL A 182 2.98 15.28 4.13
N ILE A 183 1.80 15.54 4.69
CA ILE A 183 0.88 16.60 4.25
C ILE A 183 0.63 17.51 5.46
N ASP A 184 0.92 18.79 5.35
CA ASP A 184 0.77 19.78 6.43
C ASP A 184 1.44 19.35 7.76
N GLY A 185 2.58 18.66 7.65
CA GLY A 185 3.35 18.15 8.79
C GLY A 185 2.77 16.92 9.47
N GLN A 186 1.73 16.31 8.93
CA GLN A 186 1.16 15.04 9.39
C GLN A 186 1.56 13.89 8.48
N HIS A 187 1.75 12.70 9.08
CA HIS A 187 2.09 11.48 8.35
C HIS A 187 0.84 10.68 8.02
N TYR A 188 0.79 10.18 6.79
CA TYR A 188 -0.30 9.34 6.27
C TYR A 188 0.27 8.12 5.57
N LEU A 189 -0.34 6.96 5.76
CA LEU A 189 -0.11 5.83 4.88
C LEU A 189 -0.66 6.16 3.48
N TYR A 190 0.00 5.60 2.47
CA TYR A 190 -0.51 5.66 1.11
C TYR A 190 -0.59 4.22 0.57
N GLU A 191 -0.06 3.84 -0.50
CA GLU A 191 -0.19 2.50 -1.05
C GLU A 191 0.86 1.54 -0.48
N SER A 192 0.57 0.24 -0.50
CA SER A 192 1.56 -0.82 -0.27
C SER A 192 1.76 -1.64 -1.54
N TYR A 193 2.98 -2.08 -1.78
CA TYR A 193 3.33 -2.95 -2.89
C TYR A 193 4.08 -4.19 -2.38
N TYR A 194 3.81 -5.34 -3.02
CA TYR A 194 4.65 -6.51 -2.84
C TYR A 194 5.95 -6.31 -3.61
N GLU A 195 7.09 -6.51 -2.95
CA GLU A 195 8.33 -6.70 -3.70
C GLU A 195 8.22 -8.04 -4.46
N ALA A 196 8.13 -7.96 -5.79
CA ALA A 196 8.27 -9.15 -6.60
C ALA A 196 9.66 -9.72 -6.34
N GLN A 197 9.74 -10.88 -5.71
CA GLN A 197 11.01 -11.60 -5.53
C GLN A 197 11.60 -11.88 -6.91
N SER A 198 12.71 -11.23 -7.22
CA SER A 198 13.48 -11.38 -8.46
C SER A 198 14.31 -12.66 -8.45
#